data_7c56b9b5b813bc86b8af66aeda3725e7
#
_entry.id   7c56b9b5b813bc86b8af66aeda3725e7
#
_cell.length_a   1.000
_cell.length_b   1.000
_cell.length_c   1.000
_cell.angle_alpha   90.00
_cell.angle_beta   90.00
_cell.angle_gamma   90.00
#
_symmetry.space_group_name_H-M   'P 1'
#
loop_
_entity.id
_entity.type
_entity.pdbx_description
1 polymer ?
#
loop_
_entity_poly.entity_id
_entity_poly.type
_entity_poly.pdbx_seq_one_letter_code
_entity_poly.pdbx_strand_id
1 'polypeptide(L)'
;MNNLEFRVPKDEKEFNEYDLFRWRLLRKPIGKTIESLKDEYEDNSFHLIGVIDNQIVACGRLHFIDDSKAQIRYMAVDEEYQRRGLGTSMLAALESHAKDNNAEKIILNARDHAIKFYTAAKYKILEKYHGSDTGIPHTTMTKDI
;
A
#
# COMPACT_ATOMS: atom_id res chain seq x y z
N MET A 1 3.81 -15.24 -13.66
CA MET A 1 5.15 -14.67 -13.47
C MET A 1 5.96 -15.61 -12.60
N ASN A 2 7.14 -15.93 -13.06
CA ASN A 2 8.01 -16.84 -12.35
C ASN A 2 8.59 -16.15 -11.12
N ASN A 3 8.65 -16.89 -10.02
CA ASN A 3 9.34 -16.46 -8.80
C ASN A 3 8.77 -15.22 -8.09
N LEU A 4 7.51 -14.89 -8.32
CA LEU A 4 6.86 -13.83 -7.55
C LEU A 4 6.66 -14.30 -6.10
N GLU A 5 7.15 -13.50 -5.15
CA GLU A 5 6.99 -13.77 -3.73
C GLU A 5 6.54 -12.50 -3.02
N PHE A 6 5.57 -12.64 -2.14
CA PHE A 6 5.17 -11.54 -1.24
C PHE A 6 5.69 -11.86 0.16
N ARG A 7 6.42 -10.92 0.74
CA ARG A 7 7.01 -11.10 2.07
C ARG A 7 7.38 -9.77 2.70
N VAL A 8 7.67 -9.80 3.99
CA VAL A 8 8.24 -8.66 4.71
C VAL A 8 9.70 -8.49 4.30
N PRO A 9 10.24 -7.26 4.22
CA PRO A 9 11.68 -7.06 4.00
C PRO A 9 12.48 -7.82 5.07
N LYS A 10 13.51 -8.53 4.63
CA LYS A 10 14.22 -9.51 5.47
C LYS A 10 15.35 -8.94 6.32
N ASP A 11 15.90 -7.78 5.96
CA ASP A 11 17.04 -7.18 6.64
C ASP A 11 17.09 -5.67 6.39
N GLU A 12 18.06 -5.00 7.00
CA GLU A 12 18.20 -3.54 6.88
C GLU A 12 18.44 -3.10 5.44
N LYS A 13 19.23 -3.85 4.68
CA LYS A 13 19.50 -3.55 3.28
C LYS A 13 18.20 -3.56 2.48
N GLU A 14 17.38 -4.57 2.67
CA GLU A 14 16.13 -4.70 1.94
C GLU A 14 15.10 -3.67 2.38
N PHE A 15 15.07 -3.29 3.67
CA PHE A 15 14.24 -2.17 4.12
C PHE A 15 14.66 -0.87 3.44
N ASN A 16 15.96 -0.63 3.28
CA ASN A 16 16.45 0.55 2.57
C ASN A 16 16.02 0.54 1.09
N GLU A 17 16.09 -0.61 0.44
CA GLU A 17 15.62 -0.77 -0.94
C GLU A 17 14.10 -0.54 -1.05
N TYR A 18 13.35 -1.04 -0.09
CA TYR A 18 11.91 -0.84 0.02
C TYR A 18 11.57 0.64 0.21
N ASP A 19 12.28 1.34 1.09
CA ASP A 19 12.04 2.77 1.30
C ASP A 19 12.32 3.57 0.02
N LEU A 20 13.41 3.26 -0.69
CA LEU A 20 13.73 3.91 -1.96
C LEU A 20 12.67 3.60 -3.03
N PHE A 21 12.18 2.37 -3.08
CA PHE A 21 11.16 1.95 -4.03
C PHE A 21 9.87 2.76 -3.84
N ARG A 22 9.32 2.79 -2.62
CA ARG A 22 8.07 3.51 -2.37
C ARG A 22 8.24 5.02 -2.46
N TRP A 23 9.42 5.56 -2.11
CA TRP A 23 9.70 6.98 -2.29
C TRP A 23 9.74 7.34 -3.79
N ARG A 24 10.46 6.57 -4.58
CA ARG A 24 10.60 6.81 -6.02
C ARG A 24 9.25 6.84 -6.73
N LEU A 25 8.35 5.96 -6.35
CA LEU A 25 7.05 5.84 -7.01
C LEU A 25 5.98 6.78 -6.46
N LEU A 26 6.02 7.06 -5.15
CA LEU A 26 4.90 7.70 -4.48
C LEU A 26 5.19 9.10 -3.92
N ARG A 27 6.43 9.42 -3.60
CA ARG A 27 6.75 10.68 -2.94
C ARG A 27 7.65 11.58 -3.77
N LYS A 28 8.65 11.04 -4.47
CA LYS A 28 9.54 11.81 -5.33
C LYS A 28 8.79 12.57 -6.41
N PRO A 29 7.81 11.96 -7.12
CA PRO A 29 7.10 12.67 -8.19
C PRO A 29 6.35 13.92 -7.72
N ILE A 30 6.04 14.03 -6.44
CA ILE A 30 5.34 15.17 -5.86
C ILE A 30 6.27 16.07 -5.03
N GLY A 31 7.60 15.88 -5.17
CA GLY A 31 8.58 16.74 -4.53
C GLY A 31 8.80 16.52 -3.04
N LYS A 32 8.38 15.37 -2.51
CA LYS A 32 8.54 15.06 -1.09
C LYS A 32 9.83 14.29 -0.84
N THR A 33 10.38 14.45 0.38
CA THR A 33 11.59 13.73 0.79
C THR A 33 11.28 12.28 1.14
N ILE A 34 12.33 11.45 1.21
CA ILE A 34 12.19 10.06 1.62
C ILE A 34 11.70 9.95 3.07
N GLU A 35 12.10 10.88 3.93
CA GLU A 35 11.67 10.91 5.33
C GLU A 35 10.16 11.13 5.46
N SER A 36 9.52 11.71 4.45
CA SER A 36 8.07 11.94 4.47
C SER A 36 7.25 10.65 4.42
N LEU A 37 7.89 9.50 4.16
CA LEU A 37 7.26 8.19 4.26
C LEU A 37 6.98 7.79 5.71
N LYS A 38 7.79 8.29 6.64
CA LYS A 38 7.79 7.86 8.04
C LYS A 38 6.78 8.66 8.85
N ASP A 39 5.55 8.17 8.92
CA ASP A 39 4.52 8.74 9.77
C ASP A 39 4.52 8.07 11.15
N GLU A 40 3.56 8.44 12.00
CA GLU A 40 3.45 7.89 13.35
C GLU A 40 3.20 6.39 13.40
N TYR A 41 2.73 5.79 12.30
CA TYR A 41 2.40 4.37 12.23
C TYR A 41 3.52 3.53 11.62
N GLU A 42 4.60 4.15 11.15
CA GLU A 42 5.64 3.45 10.39
C GLU A 42 6.22 2.25 11.14
N ASP A 43 6.59 2.44 12.40
CA ASP A 43 7.24 1.39 13.18
C ASP A 43 6.32 0.25 13.59
N ASN A 44 5.01 0.48 13.60
CA ASN A 44 4.01 -0.50 13.99
C ASN A 44 3.23 -1.05 12.80
N SER A 45 3.67 -0.73 11.59
CA SER A 45 3.01 -1.19 10.37
C SER A 45 3.48 -2.57 9.94
N PHE A 46 2.61 -3.27 9.23
CA PHE A 46 2.99 -4.43 8.44
C PHE A 46 3.48 -3.93 7.08
N HIS A 47 4.74 -4.20 6.77
CA HIS A 47 5.38 -3.79 5.52
C HIS A 47 5.49 -5.00 4.62
N LEU A 48 4.88 -4.93 3.42
CA LEU A 48 4.89 -6.04 2.48
C LEU A 48 5.52 -5.62 1.18
N ILE A 49 6.39 -6.48 0.64
CA ILE A 49 6.99 -6.29 -0.68
C ILE A 49 6.65 -7.46 -1.58
N GLY A 50 6.53 -7.17 -2.88
CA GLY A 50 6.47 -8.20 -3.91
C GLY A 50 7.82 -8.24 -4.61
N VAL A 51 8.40 -9.42 -4.72
CA VAL A 51 9.76 -9.61 -5.24
C VAL A 51 9.73 -10.58 -6.40
N ILE A 52 10.40 -10.21 -7.51
CA ILE A 52 10.64 -11.07 -8.65
C ILE A 52 12.13 -11.03 -8.94
N ASP A 53 12.80 -12.19 -8.99
CA ASP A 53 14.22 -12.30 -9.27
C ASP A 53 15.07 -11.33 -8.44
N ASN A 54 14.80 -11.31 -7.12
CA ASN A 54 15.49 -10.48 -6.13
C ASN A 54 15.28 -8.96 -6.30
N GLN A 55 14.31 -8.56 -7.11
CA GLN A 55 13.97 -7.15 -7.29
C GLN A 55 12.60 -6.85 -6.69
N ILE A 56 12.49 -5.74 -5.96
CA ILE A 56 11.21 -5.28 -5.44
C ILE A 56 10.42 -4.69 -6.62
N VAL A 57 9.24 -5.24 -6.86
CA VAL A 57 8.36 -4.82 -7.95
C VAL A 57 7.02 -4.28 -7.47
N ALA A 58 6.71 -4.47 -6.19
CA ALA A 58 5.48 -3.98 -5.59
C ALA A 58 5.68 -3.76 -4.09
N CYS A 59 4.88 -2.90 -3.50
CA CYS A 59 4.88 -2.69 -2.06
C CYS A 59 3.49 -2.30 -1.55
N GLY A 60 3.31 -2.47 -0.24
CA GLY A 60 2.13 -2.00 0.46
C GLY A 60 2.38 -1.99 1.95
N ARG A 61 1.72 -1.07 2.64
CA ARG A 61 1.81 -0.95 4.10
C ARG A 61 0.42 -0.99 4.71
N LEU A 62 0.29 -1.72 5.81
CA LEU A 62 -0.96 -1.81 6.54
C LEU A 62 -0.70 -1.54 8.02
N HIS A 63 -1.53 -0.71 8.63
CA HIS A 63 -1.49 -0.49 10.07
C HIS A 63 -2.90 -0.51 10.63
N PHE A 64 -3.04 -0.80 11.91
CA PHE A 64 -4.33 -0.77 12.59
C PHE A 64 -4.59 0.61 13.16
N ILE A 65 -5.81 1.12 12.91
CA ILE A 65 -6.29 2.38 13.49
C ILE A 65 -6.90 2.10 14.86
N ASP A 66 -7.57 0.95 14.99
CA ASP A 66 -8.13 0.46 16.24
C ASP A 66 -8.13 -1.08 16.19
N ASP A 67 -8.80 -1.73 17.14
CA ASP A 67 -8.77 -3.20 17.27
C ASP A 67 -9.39 -3.93 16.07
N SER A 68 -10.27 -3.28 15.31
CA SER A 68 -11.02 -3.93 14.24
C SER A 68 -10.86 -3.28 12.86
N LYS A 69 -10.19 -2.13 12.78
CA LYS A 69 -10.06 -1.38 11.53
C LYS A 69 -8.59 -1.18 11.17
N ALA A 70 -8.24 -1.57 9.94
CA ALA A 70 -6.89 -1.39 9.40
C ALA A 70 -6.91 -0.41 8.24
N GLN A 71 -5.78 0.25 8.00
CA GLN A 71 -5.60 1.17 6.89
C GLN A 71 -4.45 0.71 6.02
N ILE A 72 -4.68 0.72 4.69
CA ILE A 72 -3.63 0.50 3.70
C ILE A 72 -3.11 1.84 3.25
N ARG A 73 -1.78 1.95 3.16
CA ARG A 73 -1.09 3.13 2.68
C ARG A 73 0.16 2.73 1.90
N TYR A 74 0.62 3.61 1.02
CA TYR A 74 1.85 3.41 0.23
C TYR A 74 1.86 2.10 -0.57
N MET A 75 0.75 1.79 -1.23
CA MET A 75 0.68 0.67 -2.15
C MET A 75 1.08 1.12 -3.56
N ALA A 76 2.02 0.41 -4.15
CA ALA A 76 2.51 0.74 -5.48
C ALA A 76 3.03 -0.49 -6.20
N VAL A 77 2.97 -0.44 -7.54
CA VAL A 77 3.54 -1.46 -8.43
C VAL A 77 4.45 -0.75 -9.41
N ASP A 78 5.65 -1.30 -9.64
CA ASP A 78 6.60 -0.78 -10.61
C ASP A 78 5.93 -0.71 -12.00
N GLU A 79 6.18 0.38 -12.72
CA GLU A 79 5.54 0.62 -14.03
C GLU A 79 5.75 -0.52 -15.01
N GLU A 80 6.92 -1.15 -15.01
CA GLU A 80 7.24 -2.27 -15.89
C GLU A 80 6.42 -3.53 -15.59
N TYR A 81 5.84 -3.59 -14.38
CA TYR A 81 5.09 -4.75 -13.92
C TYR A 81 3.60 -4.48 -13.74
N GLN A 82 3.11 -3.30 -14.12
CA GLN A 82 1.70 -2.97 -14.06
C GLN A 82 0.90 -3.78 -15.09
N ARG A 83 -0.41 -3.91 -14.85
CA ARG A 83 -1.36 -4.63 -15.70
C ARG A 83 -1.09 -6.13 -15.79
N ARG A 84 -0.40 -6.69 -14.79
CA ARG A 84 -0.13 -8.13 -14.69
C ARG A 84 -0.76 -8.75 -13.44
N GLY A 85 -1.67 -8.03 -12.78
CA GLY A 85 -2.36 -8.51 -11.59
C GLY A 85 -1.58 -8.39 -10.29
N LEU A 86 -0.40 -7.74 -10.28
CA LEU A 86 0.40 -7.60 -9.06
C LEU A 86 -0.31 -6.73 -8.01
N GLY A 87 -0.97 -5.66 -8.43
CA GLY A 87 -1.72 -4.80 -7.52
C GLY A 87 -2.84 -5.56 -6.82
N THR A 88 -3.56 -6.37 -7.58
CA THR A 88 -4.63 -7.20 -7.03
C THR A 88 -4.10 -8.22 -6.05
N SER A 89 -2.97 -8.88 -6.37
CA SER A 89 -2.33 -9.85 -5.49
C SER A 89 -1.76 -9.21 -4.24
N MET A 90 -1.15 -8.04 -4.37
CA MET A 90 -0.64 -7.27 -3.22
C MET A 90 -1.79 -6.90 -2.28
N LEU A 91 -2.88 -6.38 -2.83
CA LEU A 91 -4.05 -6.00 -2.05
C LEU A 91 -4.64 -7.21 -1.30
N ALA A 92 -4.76 -8.34 -1.99
CA ALA A 92 -5.27 -9.57 -1.38
C ALA A 92 -4.37 -10.04 -0.22
N ALA A 93 -3.05 -9.92 -0.37
CA ALA A 93 -2.11 -10.31 0.69
C ALA A 93 -2.22 -9.39 1.91
N LEU A 94 -2.38 -8.09 1.68
CA LEU A 94 -2.60 -7.14 2.77
C LEU A 94 -3.92 -7.39 3.49
N GLU A 95 -4.99 -7.67 2.74
CA GLU A 95 -6.31 -8.00 3.30
C GLU A 95 -6.25 -9.28 4.13
N SER A 96 -5.55 -10.29 3.64
CA SER A 96 -5.37 -11.55 4.35
C SER A 96 -4.67 -11.35 5.68
N HIS A 97 -3.60 -10.57 5.71
CA HIS A 97 -2.90 -10.25 6.94
C HIS A 97 -3.81 -9.50 7.92
N ALA A 98 -4.56 -8.53 7.44
CA ALA A 98 -5.49 -7.77 8.25
C ALA A 98 -6.54 -8.70 8.89
N LYS A 99 -7.12 -9.60 8.09
CA LYS A 99 -8.14 -10.54 8.56
C LYS A 99 -7.56 -11.52 9.59
N ASP A 100 -6.35 -12.02 9.36
CA ASP A 100 -5.67 -12.92 10.29
C ASP A 100 -5.38 -12.25 11.64
N ASN A 101 -5.34 -10.91 11.67
CA ASN A 101 -5.13 -10.12 12.88
C ASN A 101 -6.41 -9.43 13.36
N ASN A 102 -7.56 -10.01 13.01
CA ASN A 102 -8.89 -9.63 13.51
C ASN A 102 -9.44 -8.30 13.00
N ALA A 103 -8.95 -7.80 11.88
CA ALA A 103 -9.57 -6.65 11.24
C ALA A 103 -10.93 -7.08 10.66
N GLU A 104 -11.91 -6.21 10.81
CA GLU A 104 -13.24 -6.38 10.24
C GLU A 104 -13.46 -5.45 9.07
N LYS A 105 -12.62 -4.42 8.94
CA LYS A 105 -12.76 -3.38 7.94
C LYS A 105 -11.40 -2.85 7.54
N ILE A 106 -11.26 -2.53 6.24
CA ILE A 106 -10.09 -1.84 5.71
C ILE A 106 -10.53 -0.47 5.18
N ILE A 107 -9.72 0.55 5.44
CA ILE A 107 -9.90 1.89 4.93
C ILE A 107 -8.64 2.30 4.17
N LEU A 108 -8.80 3.12 3.14
CA LEU A 108 -7.69 3.68 2.39
C LEU A 108 -8.10 5.00 1.73
N ASN A 109 -7.11 5.80 1.35
CA ASN A 109 -7.34 7.04 0.63
C ASN A 109 -6.78 6.87 -0.79
N ALA A 110 -7.68 6.72 -1.76
CA ALA A 110 -7.34 6.44 -3.15
C ALA A 110 -7.17 7.73 -3.94
N ARG A 111 -6.14 7.79 -4.79
CA ARG A 111 -6.04 8.83 -5.82
C ARG A 111 -7.12 8.58 -6.87
N ASP A 112 -7.51 9.62 -7.59
CA ASP A 112 -8.61 9.54 -8.55
C ASP A 112 -8.42 8.41 -9.57
N HIS A 113 -7.20 8.23 -10.08
CA HIS A 113 -6.91 7.20 -11.08
C HIS A 113 -6.98 5.76 -10.52
N ALA A 114 -7.00 5.60 -9.21
CA ALA A 114 -7.04 4.29 -8.56
C ALA A 114 -8.43 3.88 -8.08
N ILE A 115 -9.41 4.76 -8.15
CA ILE A 115 -10.77 4.49 -7.64
C ILE A 115 -11.38 3.27 -8.32
N LYS A 116 -11.24 3.15 -9.65
CA LYS A 116 -11.78 1.99 -10.38
C LYS A 116 -11.14 0.69 -9.94
N PHE A 117 -9.84 0.71 -9.69
CA PHE A 117 -9.10 -0.46 -9.22
C PHE A 117 -9.67 -0.95 -7.88
N TYR A 118 -9.83 -0.04 -6.92
CA TYR A 118 -10.34 -0.41 -5.61
C TYR A 118 -11.83 -0.78 -5.66
N THR A 119 -12.62 -0.11 -6.50
CA THR A 119 -14.03 -0.48 -6.68
C THR A 119 -14.15 -1.91 -7.21
N ALA A 120 -13.30 -2.29 -8.16
CA ALA A 120 -13.28 -3.66 -8.69
C ALA A 120 -12.91 -4.67 -7.60
N ALA A 121 -12.14 -4.26 -6.60
CA ALA A 121 -11.76 -5.09 -5.45
C ALA A 121 -12.81 -5.04 -4.32
N LYS A 122 -13.98 -4.46 -4.57
CA LYS A 122 -15.13 -4.39 -3.66
C LYS A 122 -15.02 -3.32 -2.58
N TYR A 123 -14.19 -2.32 -2.78
CA TYR A 123 -14.17 -1.14 -1.92
C TYR A 123 -15.30 -0.20 -2.31
N LYS A 124 -15.85 0.48 -1.31
CA LYS A 124 -16.91 1.47 -1.49
C LYS A 124 -16.38 2.86 -1.16
N ILE A 125 -16.86 3.86 -1.87
CA ILE A 125 -16.52 5.25 -1.59
C ILE A 125 -17.24 5.68 -0.31
N LEU A 126 -16.48 6.27 0.63
CA LEU A 126 -17.04 6.90 1.83
C LEU A 126 -17.21 8.40 1.63
N GLU A 127 -16.10 9.10 1.37
CA GLU A 127 -16.09 10.55 1.25
C GLU A 127 -14.80 11.04 0.61
N LYS A 128 -14.76 12.30 0.24
CA LYS A 128 -13.50 12.92 -0.19
C LYS A 128 -12.58 13.12 1.02
N TYR A 129 -11.30 12.88 0.81
CA TYR A 129 -10.29 13.03 1.85
C TYR A 129 -9.62 14.39 1.73
N HIS A 130 -9.67 15.18 2.80
CA HIS A 130 -9.12 16.54 2.82
C HIS A 130 -7.83 16.67 3.62
N GLY A 131 -7.33 15.57 4.20
CA GLY A 131 -6.15 15.58 5.07
C GLY A 131 -4.83 15.34 4.37
N SER A 132 -4.80 15.33 3.04
CA SER A 132 -3.57 15.07 2.30
C SER A 132 -2.62 16.26 2.35
N ASP A 133 -1.33 15.97 2.59
CA ASP A 133 -0.26 16.97 2.54
C ASP A 133 0.27 17.22 1.12
N THR A 134 -0.29 16.52 0.12
CA THR A 134 0.22 16.54 -1.25
C THR A 134 -0.48 17.57 -2.15
N GLY A 135 -1.68 18.03 -1.75
CA GLY A 135 -2.55 18.81 -2.61
C GLY A 135 -3.22 18.02 -3.72
N ILE A 136 -2.96 16.72 -3.80
CA ILE A 136 -3.59 15.83 -4.78
C ILE A 136 -4.94 15.35 -4.23
N PRO A 137 -6.02 15.39 -5.03
CA PRO A 137 -7.32 14.89 -4.56
C PRO A 137 -7.26 13.40 -4.22
N HIS A 138 -7.86 13.04 -3.09
CA HIS A 138 -8.01 11.66 -2.64
C HIS A 138 -9.44 11.38 -2.26
N THR A 139 -9.86 10.14 -2.36
CA THR A 139 -11.18 9.66 -1.95
C THR A 139 -10.99 8.54 -0.93
N THR A 140 -11.61 8.68 0.23
CA THR A 140 -11.59 7.63 1.24
C THR A 140 -12.52 6.50 0.81
N MET A 141 -11.99 5.28 0.81
CA MET A 141 -12.73 4.08 0.44
C MET A 141 -12.60 3.04 1.54
N THR A 142 -13.57 2.15 1.63
CA THR A 142 -13.62 1.14 2.68
C THR A 142 -14.16 -0.19 2.15
N LYS A 143 -13.77 -1.26 2.82
CA LYS A 143 -14.24 -2.62 2.54
C LYS A 143 -14.38 -3.40 3.83
N ASP A 144 -15.50 -4.08 3.98
CA ASP A 144 -15.69 -5.05 5.06
C ASP A 144 -15.01 -6.37 4.66
N ILE A 145 -14.26 -6.95 5.56
CA ILE A 145 -13.50 -8.17 5.27
C ILE A 145 -13.84 -9.31 6.22
#